data_e2f7f1f49b03ad55e661e51a24d95de7
#
_entry.id   e2f7f1f49b03ad55e661e51a24d95de7
#
_cell.length_a   1.000
_cell.length_b   1.000
_cell.length_c   1.000
_cell.angle_alpha   90.00
_cell.angle_beta   90.00
_cell.angle_gamma   90.00
#
_symmetry.space_group_name_H-M   'P 1'
#
loop_
_entity.id
_entity.type
_entity.pdbx_description
1 polymer ?
#
loop_
_entity_poly.entity_id
_entity_poly.type
_entity_poly.pdbx_seq_one_letter_code
_entity_poly.pdbx_strand_id
1 'polypeptide(L)'
;MKLITSLDELHKAHLLPSAAALGTFDGVHLGHQEVIGTTRTYARQHNLQLMVFTFSTHPLASLKPELEPPRLLDNATKVKLMVELGVDILVNIPFTRELAAMSADAFLEMLVRCGVRAVGIGDNFSFGAGGKGNVRLLKTEHTRFGLIILSRPLLKKDGLVVSSTNIRKAIAAGRVELAAAMLGRPYEIRGQVVPGDQRGRLLGFPTANLRLLGQHFAIPAFGVYAGRVLVDAAWYGAMVNVGDNPTFANQETRLEAHLFHYHDNLYGKELRVQLLMRLRGEQKFSSLEKLQEQLKEDARMAQGLLLAQEGEGTRDKK
;
A
#
# COMPACT_ATOMS: atom_id res chain seq x y z
N MET A 1 -12.66 -13.39 8.39
CA MET A 1 -12.48 -13.25 6.94
C MET A 1 -12.00 -14.58 6.35
N LYS A 2 -12.68 -15.09 5.31
CA LYS A 2 -12.24 -16.25 4.51
C LYS A 2 -11.29 -15.75 3.44
N LEU A 3 -10.08 -16.34 3.35
CA LEU A 3 -9.11 -16.02 2.31
C LEU A 3 -9.14 -17.13 1.24
N ILE A 4 -9.21 -16.75 -0.03
CA ILE A 4 -9.18 -17.62 -1.21
C ILE A 4 -8.01 -17.19 -2.08
N THR A 5 -7.12 -18.13 -2.41
CA THR A 5 -5.82 -17.84 -3.05
C THR A 5 -5.66 -18.39 -4.47
N SER A 6 -6.65 -19.14 -4.97
CA SER A 6 -6.65 -19.67 -6.33
C SER A 6 -8.07 -19.72 -6.94
N LEU A 7 -8.15 -19.76 -8.28
CA LEU A 7 -9.42 -19.96 -8.98
C LEU A 7 -10.05 -21.32 -8.66
N ASP A 8 -9.25 -22.35 -8.52
CA ASP A 8 -9.73 -23.69 -8.17
C ASP A 8 -10.39 -23.71 -6.79
N GLU A 9 -9.77 -23.04 -5.83
CA GLU A 9 -10.34 -22.87 -4.49
C GLU A 9 -11.65 -22.06 -4.55
N LEU A 10 -11.70 -20.99 -5.35
CA LEU A 10 -12.90 -20.19 -5.55
C LEU A 10 -14.05 -21.03 -6.15
N HIS A 11 -13.78 -21.82 -7.17
CA HIS A 11 -14.78 -22.66 -7.83
C HIS A 11 -15.35 -23.77 -6.91
N LYS A 12 -14.52 -24.29 -6.02
CA LYS A 12 -14.92 -25.31 -5.04
C LYS A 12 -15.56 -24.73 -3.78
N ALA A 13 -15.43 -23.42 -3.59
CA ALA A 13 -15.95 -22.78 -2.38
C ALA A 13 -17.47 -22.63 -2.44
N HIS A 14 -18.16 -23.26 -1.51
CA HIS A 14 -19.58 -22.99 -1.26
C HIS A 14 -19.70 -21.66 -0.51
N LEU A 15 -19.87 -20.57 -1.26
CA LEU A 15 -19.97 -19.22 -0.70
C LEU A 15 -21.44 -18.83 -0.53
N LEU A 16 -21.72 -18.11 0.55
CA LEU A 16 -23.00 -17.47 0.75
C LEU A 16 -23.17 -16.29 -0.23
N PRO A 17 -24.40 -15.87 -0.52
CA PRO A 17 -24.65 -14.71 -1.36
C PRO A 17 -23.86 -13.48 -0.90
N SER A 18 -23.22 -12.78 -1.84
CA SER A 18 -22.28 -11.72 -1.53
C SER A 18 -22.44 -10.49 -2.42
N ALA A 19 -21.98 -9.35 -1.94
CA ALA A 19 -21.67 -8.16 -2.72
C ALA A 19 -20.14 -8.06 -2.85
N ALA A 20 -19.64 -7.99 -4.09
CA ALA A 20 -18.21 -8.05 -4.38
C ALA A 20 -17.65 -6.69 -4.80
N ALA A 21 -16.66 -6.16 -4.08
CA ALA A 21 -15.84 -5.05 -4.54
C ALA A 21 -14.74 -5.59 -5.45
N LEU A 22 -14.63 -5.07 -6.69
CA LEU A 22 -13.70 -5.53 -7.69
C LEU A 22 -12.59 -4.49 -7.94
N GLY A 23 -11.33 -4.92 -7.96
CA GLY A 23 -10.19 -4.03 -8.23
C GLY A 23 -8.84 -4.68 -7.96
N THR A 24 -7.78 -4.05 -8.42
CA THR A 24 -6.40 -4.45 -8.07
C THR A 24 -6.05 -4.10 -6.63
N PHE A 25 -6.71 -3.08 -6.09
CA PHE A 25 -6.55 -2.58 -4.72
C PHE A 25 -5.10 -2.39 -4.29
N ASP A 26 -4.22 -1.99 -5.24
CA ASP A 26 -2.85 -1.66 -4.90
C ASP A 26 -2.80 -0.33 -4.14
N GLY A 27 -2.21 -0.39 -2.94
CA GLY A 27 -2.19 0.71 -1.99
C GLY A 27 -3.42 0.80 -1.08
N VAL A 28 -4.56 0.17 -1.40
CA VAL A 28 -5.83 0.28 -0.64
C VAL A 28 -6.07 1.74 -0.22
N HIS A 29 -5.95 2.66 -1.20
CA HIS A 29 -6.09 4.11 -1.00
C HIS A 29 -7.55 4.53 -0.75
N LEU A 30 -7.79 5.79 -0.39
CA LEU A 30 -9.12 6.29 -0.02
C LEU A 30 -10.19 5.98 -1.07
N GLY A 31 -9.89 6.08 -2.37
CA GLY A 31 -10.83 5.70 -3.42
C GLY A 31 -11.18 4.21 -3.43
N HIS A 32 -10.22 3.34 -3.10
CA HIS A 32 -10.48 1.91 -2.92
C HIS A 32 -11.32 1.66 -1.67
N GLN A 33 -11.02 2.35 -0.57
CA GLN A 33 -11.79 2.24 0.69
C GLN A 33 -13.23 2.69 0.49
N GLU A 34 -13.48 3.71 -0.34
CA GLU A 34 -14.82 4.18 -0.68
C GLU A 34 -15.62 3.12 -1.46
N VAL A 35 -15.01 2.48 -2.47
CA VAL A 35 -15.63 1.38 -3.22
C VAL A 35 -15.99 0.23 -2.28
N ILE A 36 -15.04 -0.22 -1.45
CA ILE A 36 -15.24 -1.30 -0.48
C ILE A 36 -16.31 -0.90 0.55
N GLY A 37 -16.24 0.32 1.09
CA GLY A 37 -17.20 0.85 2.06
C GLY A 37 -18.63 0.91 1.53
N THR A 38 -18.81 1.38 0.29
CA THR A 38 -20.14 1.39 -0.38
C THR A 38 -20.65 -0.03 -0.57
N THR A 39 -19.79 -0.95 -1.02
CA THR A 39 -20.15 -2.36 -1.22
C THR A 39 -20.51 -3.02 0.10
N ARG A 40 -19.78 -2.71 1.19
CA ARG A 40 -20.07 -3.17 2.55
C ARG A 40 -21.43 -2.69 3.05
N THR A 41 -21.73 -1.40 2.86
CA THR A 41 -23.03 -0.83 3.26
C THR A 41 -24.17 -1.55 2.56
N TYR A 42 -24.08 -1.74 1.24
CA TYR A 42 -25.07 -2.49 0.47
C TYR A 42 -25.19 -3.94 0.96
N ALA A 43 -24.05 -4.63 1.16
CA ALA A 43 -24.03 -6.01 1.64
C ALA A 43 -24.78 -6.15 2.98
N ARG A 44 -24.52 -5.26 3.95
CA ARG A 44 -25.18 -5.30 5.27
C ARG A 44 -26.70 -5.02 5.18
N GLN A 45 -27.12 -4.08 4.31
CA GLN A 45 -28.54 -3.76 4.11
C GLN A 45 -29.33 -4.91 3.45
N HIS A 46 -28.66 -5.78 2.69
CA HIS A 46 -29.31 -6.89 1.97
C HIS A 46 -28.96 -8.28 2.50
N ASN A 47 -28.39 -8.36 3.71
CA ASN A 47 -27.95 -9.64 4.33
C ASN A 47 -27.00 -10.45 3.45
N LEU A 48 -26.08 -9.76 2.73
CA LEU A 48 -25.05 -10.37 1.92
C LEU A 48 -23.70 -10.32 2.64
N GLN A 49 -22.79 -11.22 2.27
CA GLN A 49 -21.39 -11.11 2.68
C GLN A 49 -20.67 -10.06 1.86
N LEU A 50 -19.73 -9.32 2.47
CA LEU A 50 -18.80 -8.46 1.74
C LEU A 50 -17.66 -9.30 1.18
N MET A 51 -17.59 -9.41 -0.13
CA MET A 51 -16.46 -9.99 -0.84
C MET A 51 -15.56 -8.88 -1.40
N VAL A 52 -14.26 -9.10 -1.38
CA VAL A 52 -13.30 -8.33 -2.20
C VAL A 52 -12.63 -9.28 -3.15
N PHE A 53 -12.69 -8.99 -4.45
CA PHE A 53 -11.99 -9.74 -5.49
C PHE A 53 -10.81 -8.91 -5.98
N THR A 54 -9.59 -9.41 -5.76
CA THR A 54 -8.33 -8.72 -6.07
C THR A 54 -7.24 -9.72 -6.47
N PHE A 55 -6.05 -9.19 -6.75
CA PHE A 55 -4.94 -9.99 -7.24
C PHE A 55 -3.74 -9.91 -6.28
N SER A 56 -3.09 -11.04 -6.06
CA SER A 56 -1.84 -11.15 -5.30
C SER A 56 -0.63 -10.67 -6.13
N THR A 57 -0.73 -10.73 -7.46
CA THR A 57 0.24 -10.19 -8.41
C THR A 57 -0.39 -9.07 -9.23
N HIS A 58 0.40 -8.04 -9.59
CA HIS A 58 -0.12 -6.98 -10.46
C HIS A 58 -0.43 -7.56 -11.86
N PRO A 59 -1.54 -7.16 -12.54
CA PRO A 59 -1.86 -7.67 -13.87
C PRO A 59 -0.72 -7.52 -14.87
N LEU A 60 0.02 -6.42 -14.87
CA LEU A 60 1.17 -6.21 -15.76
C LEU A 60 2.35 -7.13 -15.43
N ALA A 61 2.51 -7.60 -14.20
CA ALA A 61 3.55 -8.58 -13.87
C ALA A 61 3.47 -9.86 -14.72
N SER A 62 2.26 -10.26 -15.08
CA SER A 62 2.01 -11.46 -15.89
C SER A 62 1.92 -11.18 -17.39
N LEU A 63 1.48 -9.98 -17.78
CA LEU A 63 1.23 -9.62 -19.19
C LEU A 63 2.41 -8.92 -19.84
N LYS A 64 3.04 -7.98 -19.12
CA LYS A 64 4.13 -7.13 -19.56
C LYS A 64 5.02 -6.80 -18.36
N PRO A 65 5.86 -7.74 -17.89
CA PRO A 65 6.66 -7.59 -16.65
C PRO A 65 7.51 -6.33 -16.62
N GLU A 66 8.01 -5.92 -17.79
CA GLU A 66 8.81 -4.71 -17.99
C GLU A 66 8.05 -3.40 -17.71
N LEU A 67 6.72 -3.46 -17.70
CA LEU A 67 5.82 -2.34 -17.41
C LEU A 67 5.15 -2.46 -16.03
N GLU A 68 5.53 -3.46 -15.23
CA GLU A 68 4.97 -3.58 -13.87
C GLU A 68 5.30 -2.34 -13.05
N PRO A 69 4.30 -1.59 -12.56
CA PRO A 69 4.58 -0.44 -11.73
C PRO A 69 5.04 -0.87 -10.34
N PRO A 70 5.91 -0.09 -9.66
CA PRO A 70 6.31 -0.38 -8.29
C PRO A 70 5.10 -0.51 -7.37
N ARG A 71 5.09 -1.53 -6.51
CA ARG A 71 3.99 -1.82 -5.59
C ARG A 71 3.90 -0.80 -4.47
N LEU A 72 2.69 -0.49 -4.04
CA LEU A 72 2.45 0.42 -2.91
C LEU A 72 2.34 -0.31 -1.57
N LEU A 73 2.11 -1.63 -1.60
CA LEU A 73 2.05 -2.49 -0.41
C LEU A 73 2.29 -3.96 -0.77
N ASP A 74 2.71 -4.74 0.19
CA ASP A 74 2.82 -6.18 0.09
C ASP A 74 1.47 -6.90 0.33
N ASN A 75 1.40 -8.20 0.00
CA ASN A 75 0.18 -8.99 0.17
C ASN A 75 -0.23 -9.14 1.64
N ALA A 76 0.71 -9.26 2.58
CA ALA A 76 0.41 -9.39 3.99
C ALA A 76 -0.27 -8.11 4.52
N THR A 77 0.25 -6.94 4.16
CA THR A 77 -0.35 -5.65 4.47
C THR A 77 -1.72 -5.49 3.80
N LYS A 78 -1.88 -5.94 2.53
CA LYS A 78 -3.19 -5.93 1.85
C LYS A 78 -4.21 -6.75 2.64
N VAL A 79 -3.88 -7.98 3.00
CA VAL A 79 -4.76 -8.87 3.78
C VAL A 79 -5.16 -8.23 5.11
N LYS A 80 -4.20 -7.63 5.83
CA LYS A 80 -4.47 -6.93 7.10
C LYS A 80 -5.47 -5.78 6.91
N LEU A 81 -5.25 -4.93 5.91
CA LEU A 81 -6.15 -3.81 5.61
C LEU A 81 -7.56 -4.30 5.21
N MET A 82 -7.68 -5.42 4.50
CA MET A 82 -8.99 -6.00 4.18
C MET A 82 -9.73 -6.49 5.42
N VAL A 83 -9.01 -7.07 6.41
CA VAL A 83 -9.60 -7.41 7.71
C VAL A 83 -10.12 -6.15 8.42
N GLU A 84 -9.31 -5.10 8.49
CA GLU A 84 -9.68 -3.82 9.11
C GLU A 84 -10.89 -3.15 8.43
N LEU A 85 -11.05 -3.34 7.12
CA LEU A 85 -12.20 -2.86 6.34
C LEU A 85 -13.46 -3.73 6.52
N GLY A 86 -13.39 -4.81 7.31
CA GLY A 86 -14.52 -5.69 7.60
C GLY A 86 -14.93 -6.59 6.44
N VAL A 87 -13.98 -7.01 5.60
CA VAL A 87 -14.20 -7.95 4.50
C VAL A 87 -14.50 -9.35 5.07
N ASP A 88 -15.56 -9.99 4.59
CA ASP A 88 -15.95 -11.34 4.99
C ASP A 88 -15.23 -12.40 4.15
N ILE A 89 -15.08 -12.15 2.83
CA ILE A 89 -14.42 -13.03 1.87
C ILE A 89 -13.40 -12.21 1.07
N LEU A 90 -12.12 -12.59 1.16
CA LEU A 90 -11.06 -12.03 0.33
C LEU A 90 -10.60 -13.04 -0.72
N VAL A 91 -10.92 -12.78 -1.99
CA VAL A 91 -10.36 -13.49 -3.13
C VAL A 91 -9.11 -12.72 -3.58
N ASN A 92 -7.92 -13.21 -3.22
CA ASN A 92 -6.62 -12.60 -3.53
C ASN A 92 -5.77 -13.60 -4.32
N ILE A 93 -6.06 -13.73 -5.60
CA ILE A 93 -5.50 -14.76 -6.49
C ILE A 93 -4.39 -14.20 -7.39
N PRO A 94 -3.45 -15.02 -7.88
CA PRO A 94 -2.51 -14.59 -8.90
C PRO A 94 -3.26 -14.16 -10.18
N PHE A 95 -2.84 -13.06 -10.80
CA PHE A 95 -3.33 -12.69 -12.12
C PHE A 95 -2.58 -13.50 -13.17
N THR A 96 -3.22 -14.53 -13.71
CA THR A 96 -2.63 -15.44 -14.70
C THR A 96 -2.98 -15.04 -16.14
N ARG A 97 -2.26 -15.59 -17.12
CA ARG A 97 -2.60 -15.41 -18.54
C ARG A 97 -3.98 -16.00 -18.87
N GLU A 98 -4.37 -17.07 -18.20
CA GLU A 98 -5.69 -17.69 -18.33
C GLU A 98 -6.80 -16.73 -17.89
N LEU A 99 -6.65 -16.13 -16.71
CA LEU A 99 -7.58 -15.11 -16.21
C LEU A 99 -7.61 -13.88 -17.13
N ALA A 100 -6.47 -13.47 -17.67
CA ALA A 100 -6.38 -12.36 -18.62
C ALA A 100 -7.07 -12.62 -19.96
N ALA A 101 -7.15 -13.88 -20.37
CA ALA A 101 -7.84 -14.33 -21.61
C ALA A 101 -9.35 -14.49 -21.42
N MET A 102 -9.85 -14.51 -20.18
CA MET A 102 -11.26 -14.67 -19.87
C MET A 102 -12.07 -13.51 -20.43
N SER A 103 -13.14 -13.79 -21.19
CA SER A 103 -14.03 -12.74 -21.71
C SER A 103 -14.75 -12.00 -20.57
N ALA A 104 -15.27 -10.79 -20.85
CA ALA A 104 -16.04 -10.05 -19.87
C ALA A 104 -17.26 -10.84 -19.38
N ASP A 105 -17.98 -11.49 -20.30
CA ASP A 105 -19.15 -12.32 -19.98
C ASP A 105 -18.78 -13.51 -19.09
N ALA A 106 -17.72 -14.26 -19.46
CA ALA A 106 -17.25 -15.39 -18.67
C ALA A 106 -16.82 -14.99 -17.25
N PHE A 107 -16.21 -13.82 -17.11
CA PHE A 107 -15.87 -13.27 -15.79
C PHE A 107 -17.12 -12.97 -14.94
N LEU A 108 -18.14 -12.35 -15.54
CA LEU A 108 -19.40 -12.05 -14.85
C LEU A 108 -20.17 -13.34 -14.49
N GLU A 109 -20.21 -14.32 -15.39
CA GLU A 109 -20.80 -15.64 -15.12
C GLU A 109 -20.09 -16.33 -13.95
N MET A 110 -18.76 -16.28 -13.91
CA MET A 110 -17.97 -16.82 -12.82
C MET A 110 -18.37 -16.18 -11.48
N LEU A 111 -18.47 -14.84 -11.42
CA LEU A 111 -18.89 -14.14 -10.22
C LEU A 111 -20.30 -14.55 -9.77
N VAL A 112 -21.26 -14.64 -10.69
CA VAL A 112 -22.64 -15.05 -10.39
C VAL A 112 -22.68 -16.48 -9.85
N ARG A 113 -21.93 -17.41 -10.47
CA ARG A 113 -21.79 -18.80 -9.99
C ARG A 113 -21.19 -18.88 -8.59
N CYS A 114 -20.29 -17.97 -8.25
CA CYS A 114 -19.72 -17.86 -6.90
C CYS A 114 -20.64 -17.15 -5.89
N GLY A 115 -21.89 -16.89 -6.24
CA GLY A 115 -22.89 -16.32 -5.34
C GLY A 115 -22.90 -14.78 -5.28
N VAL A 116 -22.17 -14.08 -6.17
CA VAL A 116 -22.21 -12.62 -6.23
C VAL A 116 -23.57 -12.13 -6.72
N ARG A 117 -24.15 -11.12 -6.05
CA ARG A 117 -25.43 -10.49 -6.38
C ARG A 117 -25.31 -9.01 -6.66
N ALA A 118 -24.25 -8.37 -6.14
CA ALA A 118 -23.95 -6.97 -6.40
C ALA A 118 -22.45 -6.78 -6.61
N VAL A 119 -22.08 -5.79 -7.43
CA VAL A 119 -20.69 -5.47 -7.78
C VAL A 119 -20.40 -4.01 -7.49
N GLY A 120 -19.43 -3.76 -6.62
CA GLY A 120 -18.88 -2.44 -6.31
C GLY A 120 -17.60 -2.17 -7.11
N ILE A 121 -17.56 -1.05 -7.83
CA ILE A 121 -16.46 -0.68 -8.73
C ILE A 121 -16.21 0.83 -8.75
N GLY A 122 -14.98 1.23 -9.10
CA GLY A 122 -14.69 2.62 -9.49
C GLY A 122 -15.01 2.86 -10.97
N ASP A 123 -15.29 4.10 -11.35
CA ASP A 123 -15.66 4.45 -12.73
C ASP A 123 -14.57 4.18 -13.78
N ASN A 124 -13.31 3.99 -13.35
CA ASN A 124 -12.19 3.61 -14.21
C ASN A 124 -11.91 2.09 -14.23
N PHE A 125 -12.80 1.27 -13.65
CA PHE A 125 -12.60 -0.17 -13.60
C PHE A 125 -12.76 -0.79 -14.97
N SER A 126 -11.85 -1.70 -15.32
CA SER A 126 -11.91 -2.52 -16.51
C SER A 126 -11.60 -3.99 -16.18
N PHE A 127 -12.19 -4.92 -16.94
CA PHE A 127 -12.06 -6.35 -16.73
C PHE A 127 -12.22 -7.11 -18.04
N GLY A 128 -11.98 -8.44 -17.99
CA GLY A 128 -12.06 -9.31 -19.16
C GLY A 128 -10.91 -9.09 -20.16
N ALA A 129 -10.86 -9.93 -21.16
CA ALA A 129 -9.79 -9.95 -22.15
C ALA A 129 -9.59 -8.59 -22.83
N GLY A 130 -8.35 -8.07 -22.73
CA GLY A 130 -8.00 -6.77 -23.27
C GLY A 130 -8.70 -5.57 -22.61
N GLY A 131 -9.29 -5.74 -21.40
CA GLY A 131 -10.02 -4.68 -20.72
C GLY A 131 -11.31 -4.25 -21.42
N LYS A 132 -11.92 -5.13 -22.22
CA LYS A 132 -13.16 -4.85 -22.98
C LYS A 132 -14.37 -4.64 -22.07
N GLY A 133 -14.40 -5.28 -20.90
CA GLY A 133 -15.38 -5.03 -19.85
C GLY A 133 -15.07 -3.70 -19.14
N ASN A 134 -16.08 -2.87 -18.89
CA ASN A 134 -15.99 -1.60 -18.20
C ASN A 134 -17.31 -1.24 -17.52
N VAL A 135 -17.36 -0.13 -16.82
CA VAL A 135 -18.55 0.34 -16.10
C VAL A 135 -19.77 0.52 -17.03
N ARG A 136 -19.56 0.96 -18.27
CA ARG A 136 -20.65 1.14 -19.25
C ARG A 136 -21.25 -0.22 -19.61
N LEU A 137 -20.42 -1.21 -19.95
CA LEU A 137 -20.87 -2.58 -20.24
C LEU A 137 -21.66 -3.14 -19.05
N LEU A 138 -21.14 -3.02 -17.84
CA LEU A 138 -21.82 -3.48 -16.63
C LEU A 138 -23.20 -2.84 -16.47
N LYS A 139 -23.34 -1.55 -16.71
CA LYS A 139 -24.62 -0.84 -16.61
C LYS A 139 -25.62 -1.22 -17.71
N THR A 140 -25.16 -1.73 -18.85
CA THR A 140 -26.06 -2.22 -19.90
C THR A 140 -26.43 -3.68 -19.74
N GLU A 141 -25.49 -4.53 -19.30
CA GLU A 141 -25.67 -5.97 -19.24
C GLU A 141 -26.06 -6.52 -17.85
N HIS A 142 -26.11 -5.65 -16.82
CA HIS A 142 -26.31 -6.09 -15.43
C HIS A 142 -27.58 -6.92 -15.22
N THR A 143 -28.69 -6.59 -15.92
CA THR A 143 -29.96 -7.33 -15.84
C THR A 143 -29.83 -8.75 -16.39
N ARG A 144 -29.05 -8.96 -17.43
CA ARG A 144 -28.78 -10.28 -18.02
C ARG A 144 -28.10 -11.23 -17.02
N PHE A 145 -27.25 -10.66 -16.16
CA PHE A 145 -26.53 -11.42 -15.13
C PHE A 145 -27.22 -11.38 -13.75
N GLY A 146 -28.30 -10.63 -13.61
CA GLY A 146 -28.97 -10.44 -12.32
C GLY A 146 -28.12 -9.72 -11.28
N LEU A 147 -27.20 -8.82 -11.72
CA LEU A 147 -26.26 -8.12 -10.86
C LEU A 147 -26.74 -6.67 -10.57
N ILE A 148 -26.56 -6.23 -9.37
CA ILE A 148 -26.68 -4.83 -8.98
C ILE A 148 -25.31 -4.17 -9.12
N ILE A 149 -25.24 -2.98 -9.74
CA ILE A 149 -24.00 -2.26 -9.97
C ILE A 149 -23.90 -1.03 -9.06
N LEU A 150 -22.86 -1.02 -8.23
CA LEU A 150 -22.53 0.05 -7.28
C LEU A 150 -21.28 0.78 -7.78
N SER A 151 -21.44 1.71 -8.74
CA SER A 151 -20.31 2.46 -9.26
C SER A 151 -20.02 3.72 -8.41
N ARG A 152 -18.73 4.04 -8.27
CA ARG A 152 -18.27 5.25 -7.57
C ARG A 152 -17.38 6.09 -8.48
N PRO A 153 -17.60 7.41 -8.52
CA PRO A 153 -16.72 8.32 -9.23
C PRO A 153 -15.31 8.31 -8.60
N LEU A 154 -14.33 8.77 -9.38
CA LEU A 154 -12.98 8.90 -8.88
C LEU A 154 -12.93 9.95 -7.76
N LEU A 155 -12.48 9.55 -6.58
CA LEU A 155 -12.27 10.45 -5.46
C LEU A 155 -11.18 11.47 -5.80
N LYS A 156 -11.40 12.74 -5.47
CA LYS A 156 -10.40 13.80 -5.55
C LYS A 156 -10.08 14.31 -4.15
N LYS A 157 -8.81 14.60 -3.92
CA LYS A 157 -8.33 15.29 -2.72
C LYS A 157 -7.39 16.41 -3.15
N ASP A 158 -7.65 17.63 -2.68
CA ASP A 158 -6.90 18.86 -3.06
C ASP A 158 -6.78 19.03 -4.59
N GLY A 159 -7.86 18.76 -5.32
CA GLY A 159 -7.92 18.85 -6.78
C GLY A 159 -7.29 17.67 -7.53
N LEU A 160 -6.56 16.78 -6.86
CA LEU A 160 -5.90 15.62 -7.45
C LEU A 160 -6.76 14.36 -7.35
N VAL A 161 -6.78 13.57 -8.42
CA VAL A 161 -7.43 12.25 -8.41
C VAL A 161 -6.64 11.30 -7.49
N VAL A 162 -7.35 10.70 -6.53
CA VAL A 162 -6.79 9.65 -5.67
C VAL A 162 -6.66 8.36 -6.46
N SER A 163 -5.43 7.99 -6.80
CA SER A 163 -5.13 6.80 -7.59
C SER A 163 -3.74 6.24 -7.27
N SER A 164 -3.54 4.93 -7.46
CA SER A 164 -2.22 4.29 -7.27
C SER A 164 -1.12 4.96 -8.11
N THR A 165 -1.44 5.44 -9.32
CA THR A 165 -0.50 6.17 -10.19
C THR A 165 -0.06 7.48 -9.57
N ASN A 166 -0.99 8.29 -9.06
CA ASN A 166 -0.64 9.59 -8.45
C ASN A 166 0.08 9.41 -7.10
N ILE A 167 -0.27 8.36 -6.36
CA ILE A 167 0.43 7.99 -5.12
C ILE A 167 1.90 7.61 -5.43
N ARG A 168 2.16 6.79 -6.45
CA ARG A 168 3.52 6.46 -6.88
C ARG A 168 4.32 7.69 -7.29
N LYS A 169 3.70 8.60 -8.05
CA LYS A 169 4.33 9.87 -8.43
C LYS A 169 4.67 10.73 -7.20
N ALA A 170 3.79 10.80 -6.22
CA ALA A 170 4.03 11.53 -4.98
C ALA A 170 5.19 10.92 -4.18
N ILE A 171 5.24 9.58 -4.04
CA ILE A 171 6.32 8.86 -3.37
C ILE A 171 7.64 9.11 -4.10
N ALA A 172 7.70 8.89 -5.41
CA ALA A 172 8.90 9.09 -6.21
C ALA A 172 9.43 10.52 -6.18
N ALA A 173 8.55 11.51 -5.95
CA ALA A 173 8.92 12.91 -5.74
C ALA A 173 9.29 13.25 -4.29
N GLY A 174 9.26 12.28 -3.36
CA GLY A 174 9.49 12.46 -1.93
C GLY A 174 8.35 13.17 -1.18
N ARG A 175 7.19 13.38 -1.82
CA ARG A 175 6.00 14.01 -1.21
C ARG A 175 5.18 12.95 -0.47
N VAL A 176 5.77 12.39 0.59
CA VAL A 176 5.16 11.29 1.36
C VAL A 176 3.90 11.73 2.12
N GLU A 177 3.78 13.01 2.46
CA GLU A 177 2.59 13.61 3.08
C GLU A 177 1.40 13.58 2.10
N LEU A 178 1.65 13.92 0.83
CA LEU A 178 0.63 13.86 -0.21
C LEU A 178 0.22 12.41 -0.49
N ALA A 179 1.18 11.49 -0.50
CA ALA A 179 0.91 10.07 -0.62
C ALA A 179 0.05 9.57 0.56
N ALA A 180 0.39 9.96 1.79
CA ALA A 180 -0.38 9.62 2.99
C ALA A 180 -1.80 10.19 2.94
N ALA A 181 -1.97 11.45 2.49
CA ALA A 181 -3.27 12.08 2.31
C ALA A 181 -4.17 11.32 1.31
N MET A 182 -3.61 10.74 0.25
CA MET A 182 -4.35 9.91 -0.71
C MET A 182 -4.56 8.47 -0.22
N LEU A 183 -3.61 7.91 0.53
CA LEU A 183 -3.71 6.56 1.12
C LEU A 183 -4.69 6.51 2.30
N GLY A 184 -4.91 7.64 3.01
CA GLY A 184 -5.60 7.69 4.29
C GLY A 184 -4.76 7.17 5.47
N ARG A 185 -3.46 6.96 5.25
CA ARG A 185 -2.48 6.50 6.25
C ARG A 185 -1.06 6.80 5.78
N PRO A 186 -0.05 6.85 6.68
CA PRO A 186 1.34 7.00 6.28
C PRO A 186 1.78 5.91 5.30
N TYR A 187 2.67 6.29 4.36
CA TYR A 187 3.32 5.31 3.49
C TYR A 187 4.30 4.48 4.32
N GLU A 188 4.21 3.16 4.19
CA GLU A 188 4.95 2.21 5.01
C GLU A 188 5.82 1.32 4.14
N ILE A 189 7.07 1.13 4.58
CA ILE A 189 8.05 0.23 3.99
C ILE A 189 8.42 -0.82 5.03
N ARG A 190 8.62 -2.07 4.61
CA ARG A 190 9.08 -3.17 5.46
C ARG A 190 10.49 -3.57 5.09
N GLY A 191 11.30 -3.83 6.10
CA GLY A 191 12.66 -4.29 5.90
C GLY A 191 13.17 -5.14 7.06
N GLN A 192 14.15 -5.99 6.78
CA GLN A 192 14.89 -6.73 7.79
C GLN A 192 16.16 -5.98 8.14
N VAL A 193 16.44 -5.85 9.43
CA VAL A 193 17.68 -5.21 9.90
C VAL A 193 18.88 -6.07 9.61
N VAL A 194 19.81 -5.53 8.85
CA VAL A 194 21.06 -6.17 8.44
C VAL A 194 22.28 -5.39 8.95
N PRO A 195 23.45 -6.01 9.07
CA PRO A 195 24.69 -5.29 9.35
C PRO A 195 24.94 -4.20 8.31
N GLY A 196 25.41 -3.04 8.76
CA GLY A 196 25.81 -1.89 7.93
C GLY A 196 27.19 -1.39 8.33
N ASP A 197 27.62 -0.27 7.74
CA ASP A 197 28.97 0.30 7.92
C ASP A 197 29.22 0.87 9.31
N GLN A 198 28.21 0.95 10.17
CA GLN A 198 28.27 1.45 11.57
C GLN A 198 28.79 2.90 11.71
N ARG A 199 28.88 3.66 10.61
CA ARG A 199 29.39 5.05 10.60
C ARG A 199 28.52 5.97 11.49
N GLY A 200 27.21 5.77 11.49
CA GLY A 200 26.27 6.54 12.31
C GLY A 200 26.57 6.41 13.82
N ARG A 201 27.04 5.24 14.28
CA ARG A 201 27.43 5.03 15.69
C ARG A 201 28.58 5.91 16.12
N LEU A 202 29.59 6.13 15.25
CA LEU A 202 30.74 7.00 15.51
C LEU A 202 30.31 8.48 15.60
N LEU A 203 29.24 8.87 14.92
CA LEU A 203 28.69 10.22 14.90
C LEU A 203 27.66 10.48 16.01
N GLY A 204 27.34 9.47 16.85
CA GLY A 204 26.30 9.58 17.88
C GLY A 204 24.87 9.30 17.38
N PHE A 205 24.71 8.85 16.15
CA PHE A 205 23.43 8.53 15.53
C PHE A 205 23.42 7.07 15.05
N PRO A 206 23.36 6.06 15.95
CA PRO A 206 23.30 4.67 15.54
C PRO A 206 22.06 4.43 14.67
N THR A 207 22.23 3.75 13.52
CA THR A 207 21.16 3.47 12.57
C THR A 207 20.92 1.97 12.41
N ALA A 208 19.67 1.57 12.30
CA ALA A 208 19.27 0.28 11.79
C ALA A 208 19.27 0.33 10.26
N ASN A 209 20.11 -0.51 9.64
CA ASN A 209 20.17 -0.65 8.19
C ASN A 209 19.13 -1.69 7.75
N LEU A 210 18.21 -1.32 6.88
CA LEU A 210 17.12 -2.18 6.46
C LEU A 210 17.32 -2.64 5.00
N ARG A 211 17.39 -3.95 4.82
CA ARG A 211 17.17 -4.58 3.53
C ARG A 211 15.68 -4.71 3.32
N LEU A 212 15.16 -4.12 2.23
CA LEU A 212 13.73 -4.11 1.95
C LEU A 212 13.18 -5.54 1.77
N LEU A 213 12.03 -5.81 2.35
CA LEU A 213 11.34 -7.09 2.21
C LEU A 213 10.39 -7.05 1.01
N GLY A 214 10.70 -7.88 0.03
CA GLY A 214 9.98 -7.95 -1.23
C GLY A 214 10.65 -7.14 -2.34
N GLN A 215 10.24 -7.41 -3.57
CA GLN A 215 10.79 -6.77 -4.76
C GLN A 215 9.84 -5.71 -5.31
N HIS A 216 10.41 -4.71 -5.96
CA HIS A 216 9.68 -3.76 -6.77
C HIS A 216 8.66 -2.89 -6.01
N PHE A 217 9.06 -2.37 -4.84
CA PHE A 217 8.27 -1.37 -4.12
C PHE A 217 8.52 0.06 -4.63
N ALA A 218 7.54 0.94 -4.44
CA ALA A 218 7.70 2.37 -4.70
C ALA A 218 8.70 2.95 -3.71
N ILE A 219 9.85 3.39 -4.21
CA ILE A 219 10.92 3.98 -3.40
C ILE A 219 10.73 5.50 -3.38
N PRO A 220 10.75 6.14 -2.21
CA PRO A 220 10.72 7.59 -2.09
C PRO A 220 11.98 8.23 -2.67
N ALA A 221 11.89 9.50 -3.08
CA ALA A 221 13.07 10.27 -3.46
C ALA A 221 14.14 10.21 -2.36
N PHE A 222 15.39 10.09 -2.75
CA PHE A 222 16.51 10.03 -1.81
C PHE A 222 16.57 11.28 -0.93
N GLY A 223 16.89 11.08 0.36
CA GLY A 223 16.94 12.14 1.34
C GLY A 223 16.60 11.68 2.75
N VAL A 224 16.45 12.63 3.64
CA VAL A 224 16.15 12.40 5.05
C VAL A 224 14.68 12.71 5.34
N TYR A 225 14.05 11.85 6.11
CA TYR A 225 12.64 11.89 6.46
C TYR A 225 12.45 11.82 7.97
N ALA A 226 11.48 12.55 8.49
CA ALA A 226 10.86 12.23 9.77
C ALA A 226 9.95 11.03 9.59
N GLY A 227 10.01 10.06 10.48
CA GLY A 227 9.25 8.85 10.41
C GLY A 227 9.05 8.19 11.76
N ARG A 228 8.44 7.02 11.75
CA ARG A 228 8.32 6.16 12.91
C ARG A 228 8.52 4.70 12.53
N VAL A 229 9.07 3.95 13.47
CA VAL A 229 9.42 2.53 13.29
C VAL A 229 8.64 1.70 14.29
N LEU A 230 7.97 0.68 13.81
CA LEU A 230 7.31 -0.30 14.69
C LEU A 230 8.33 -1.39 15.05
N VAL A 231 8.58 -1.50 16.35
CA VAL A 231 9.40 -2.56 16.95
C VAL A 231 8.55 -3.32 17.96
N ASP A 232 8.40 -4.62 17.76
CA ASP A 232 7.62 -5.58 18.56
C ASP A 232 6.18 -5.08 18.81
N ALA A 233 5.61 -4.21 19.04
CA ALA A 233 4.25 -3.67 19.13
C ALA A 233 4.22 -2.17 19.47
N ALA A 234 5.39 -1.55 19.62
CA ALA A 234 5.52 -0.14 19.98
C ALA A 234 6.07 0.69 18.81
N TRP A 235 5.54 1.88 18.60
CA TRP A 235 6.04 2.83 17.63
C TRP A 235 7.10 3.74 18.26
N TYR A 236 8.25 3.83 17.63
CA TYR A 236 9.34 4.74 18.00
C TYR A 236 9.50 5.80 16.93
N GLY A 237 9.59 7.06 17.34
CA GLY A 237 9.96 8.13 16.43
C GLY A 237 11.35 7.90 15.85
N ALA A 238 11.54 8.28 14.60
CA ALA A 238 12.81 8.05 13.92
C ALA A 238 13.13 9.13 12.89
N MET A 239 14.42 9.33 12.67
CA MET A 239 14.97 9.97 11.48
C MET A 239 15.38 8.86 10.51
N VAL A 240 14.88 8.93 9.27
CA VAL A 240 15.06 7.89 8.26
C VAL A 240 15.78 8.45 7.05
N ASN A 241 16.90 7.85 6.67
CA ASN A 241 17.60 8.16 5.43
C ASN A 241 17.21 7.13 4.36
N VAL A 242 16.78 7.61 3.21
CA VAL A 242 16.56 6.82 1.98
C VAL A 242 17.65 7.23 1.00
N GLY A 243 18.49 6.30 0.62
CA GLY A 243 19.64 6.58 -0.23
C GLY A 243 20.06 5.37 -1.06
N ASP A 244 21.16 5.54 -1.76
CA ASP A 244 21.80 4.57 -2.60
C ASP A 244 22.96 3.92 -1.84
N ASN A 245 23.27 2.66 -2.13
CA ASN A 245 24.45 1.98 -1.59
C ASN A 245 25.50 1.78 -2.68
N PRO A 246 26.50 2.65 -2.78
CA PRO A 246 27.53 2.52 -3.82
C PRO A 246 28.47 1.31 -3.67
N THR A 247 28.39 0.58 -2.55
CA THR A 247 29.35 -0.48 -2.18
C THR A 247 29.01 -1.86 -2.76
N PHE A 248 27.82 -2.09 -3.30
CA PHE A 248 27.43 -3.36 -3.93
C PHE A 248 27.15 -3.15 -5.42
N ALA A 249 27.58 -4.10 -6.24
CA ALA A 249 27.46 -4.10 -7.71
C ALA A 249 26.01 -3.99 -8.24
N ASN A 250 25.03 -4.20 -7.39
CA ASN A 250 23.61 -3.92 -7.63
C ASN A 250 23.26 -2.67 -6.83
N GLN A 251 22.83 -1.61 -7.48
CA GLN A 251 22.32 -0.36 -6.88
C GLN A 251 21.06 -0.66 -6.03
N GLU A 252 21.25 -1.26 -4.84
CA GLU A 252 20.16 -1.54 -3.93
C GLU A 252 19.87 -0.28 -3.10
N THR A 253 18.61 0.17 -3.13
CA THR A 253 18.15 1.26 -2.26
C THR A 253 18.36 0.87 -0.81
N ARG A 254 19.00 1.74 -0.06
CA ARG A 254 19.27 1.60 1.37
C ARG A 254 18.30 2.44 2.18
N LEU A 255 17.73 1.83 3.19
CA LEU A 255 16.94 2.51 4.20
C LEU A 255 17.67 2.42 5.53
N GLU A 256 18.03 3.56 6.12
CA GLU A 256 18.70 3.64 7.43
C GLU A 256 17.80 4.40 8.39
N ALA A 257 17.41 3.78 9.50
CA ALA A 257 16.57 4.41 10.51
C ALA A 257 17.32 4.60 11.82
N HIS A 258 17.45 5.86 12.26
CA HIS A 258 17.87 6.21 13.61
C HIS A 258 16.63 6.37 14.48
N LEU A 259 16.38 5.40 15.39
CA LEU A 259 15.25 5.41 16.30
C LEU A 259 15.56 6.28 17.52
N PHE A 260 14.69 7.21 17.85
CA PHE A 260 14.83 8.03 19.05
C PHE A 260 14.49 7.21 20.30
N HIS A 261 15.32 7.36 21.34
CA HIS A 261 15.12 6.72 22.65
C HIS A 261 15.05 5.18 22.59
N TYR A 262 15.74 4.56 21.62
CA TYR A 262 15.83 3.12 21.49
C TYR A 262 17.28 2.66 21.56
N HIS A 263 17.60 1.65 22.40
CA HIS A 263 18.97 1.24 22.68
C HIS A 263 19.22 -0.26 22.53
N ASP A 264 18.16 -1.06 22.31
CA ASP A 264 18.28 -2.52 22.19
C ASP A 264 18.74 -2.96 20.80
N ASN A 265 19.15 -4.23 20.71
CA ASN A 265 19.58 -4.84 19.46
C ASN A 265 18.41 -5.11 18.51
N LEU A 266 18.52 -4.62 17.27
CA LEU A 266 17.53 -4.79 16.21
C LEU A 266 17.95 -5.79 15.12
N TYR A 267 19.19 -6.30 15.11
CA TYR A 267 19.67 -7.18 14.05
C TYR A 267 18.78 -8.41 13.85
N GLY A 268 18.47 -8.68 12.58
CA GLY A 268 17.60 -9.80 12.18
C GLY A 268 16.10 -9.56 12.34
N LYS A 269 15.68 -8.53 13.09
CA LYS A 269 14.27 -8.19 13.23
C LYS A 269 13.68 -7.63 11.94
N GLU A 270 12.42 -7.95 11.67
CA GLU A 270 11.63 -7.24 10.67
C GLU A 270 11.04 -5.97 11.27
N LEU A 271 11.25 -4.85 10.59
CA LEU A 271 10.72 -3.56 11.01
C LEU A 271 9.74 -3.01 9.97
N ARG A 272 8.76 -2.26 10.46
CA ARG A 272 7.85 -1.46 9.64
C ARG A 272 8.19 0.00 9.85
N VAL A 273 8.54 0.69 8.76
CA VAL A 273 8.96 2.09 8.77
C VAL A 273 7.89 2.92 8.06
N GLN A 274 7.31 3.87 8.78
CA GLN A 274 6.40 4.85 8.22
C GLN A 274 7.13 6.17 7.99
N LEU A 275 7.06 6.67 6.76
CA LEU A 275 7.61 7.98 6.39
C LEU A 275 6.50 9.01 6.51
N LEU A 276 6.75 10.05 7.31
CA LEU A 276 5.75 11.06 7.67
C LEU A 276 5.97 12.38 6.94
N MET A 277 7.23 12.83 6.83
CA MET A 277 7.58 14.08 6.17
C MET A 277 9.01 14.03 5.65
N ARG A 278 9.25 14.58 4.46
CA ARG A 278 10.61 14.77 3.94
C ARG A 278 11.25 16.01 4.56
N LEU A 279 12.38 15.86 5.23
CA LEU A 279 13.11 16.97 5.83
C LEU A 279 13.99 17.68 4.80
N ARG A 280 14.73 16.91 4.01
CA ARG A 280 15.64 17.43 2.96
C ARG A 280 16.00 16.36 1.93
N GLY A 281 16.61 16.78 0.84
CA GLY A 281 17.30 15.89 -0.11
C GLY A 281 18.69 15.46 0.40
N GLU A 282 19.37 14.63 -0.41
CA GLU A 282 20.76 14.27 -0.16
C GLU A 282 21.68 15.50 -0.28
N GLN A 283 22.71 15.52 0.55
CA GLN A 283 23.73 16.57 0.57
C GLN A 283 25.12 15.97 0.75
N LYS A 284 26.13 16.57 0.10
CA LYS A 284 27.53 16.25 0.34
C LYS A 284 28.09 17.22 1.39
N PHE A 285 28.84 16.71 2.34
CA PHE A 285 29.43 17.51 3.39
C PHE A 285 30.96 17.59 3.19
N SER A 286 31.51 18.76 3.45
CA SER A 286 32.95 19.01 3.30
C SER A 286 33.77 18.52 4.48
N SER A 287 33.14 18.18 5.63
CA SER A 287 33.79 17.59 6.80
C SER A 287 32.81 16.75 7.62
N LEU A 288 33.35 15.90 8.52
CA LEU A 288 32.57 15.08 9.45
C LEU A 288 31.80 15.96 10.47
N GLU A 289 32.39 17.07 10.88
CA GLU A 289 31.78 18.01 11.82
C GLU A 289 30.50 18.60 11.21
N LYS A 290 30.54 19.06 9.94
CA LYS A 290 29.37 19.58 9.23
C LYS A 290 28.28 18.51 9.04
N LEU A 291 28.66 17.27 8.77
CA LEU A 291 27.71 16.18 8.73
C LEU A 291 27.05 15.98 10.09
N GLN A 292 27.82 15.99 11.18
CA GLN A 292 27.30 15.81 12.53
C GLN A 292 26.36 16.94 12.95
N GLU A 293 26.69 18.20 12.61
CA GLU A 293 25.82 19.36 12.84
C GLU A 293 24.48 19.20 12.10
N GLN A 294 24.52 18.80 10.84
CA GLN A 294 23.30 18.58 10.07
C GLN A 294 22.47 17.44 10.64
N LEU A 295 23.08 16.32 11.06
CA LEU A 295 22.35 15.20 11.67
C LEU A 295 21.65 15.64 12.98
N LYS A 296 22.25 16.52 13.78
CA LYS A 296 21.63 17.09 14.98
C LYS A 296 20.41 17.95 14.62
N GLU A 297 20.51 18.76 13.57
CA GLU A 297 19.40 19.60 13.11
C GLU A 297 18.27 18.74 12.52
N ASP A 298 18.59 17.75 11.69
CA ASP A 298 17.62 16.81 11.15
C ASP A 298 16.87 16.08 12.26
N ALA A 299 17.58 15.59 13.28
CA ALA A 299 16.98 14.93 14.42
C ALA A 299 16.06 15.85 15.23
N ARG A 300 16.49 17.11 15.47
CA ARG A 300 15.67 18.12 16.14
C ARG A 300 14.38 18.40 15.37
N MET A 301 14.47 18.58 14.05
CA MET A 301 13.30 18.79 13.20
C MET A 301 12.36 17.59 13.21
N ALA A 302 12.91 16.36 13.07
CA ALA A 302 12.11 15.14 13.12
C ALA A 302 11.35 15.00 14.44
N GLN A 303 12.03 15.19 15.57
CA GLN A 303 11.40 15.13 16.90
C GLN A 303 10.31 16.19 17.08
N GLY A 304 10.55 17.42 16.64
CA GLY A 304 9.55 18.50 16.71
C GLY A 304 8.27 18.16 15.90
N LEU A 305 8.42 17.60 14.71
CA LEU A 305 7.30 17.17 13.88
C LEU A 305 6.50 16.01 14.51
N LEU A 306 7.20 15.04 15.10
CA LEU A 306 6.56 13.90 15.76
C LEU A 306 5.74 14.34 16.98
N LEU A 307 6.28 15.22 17.81
CA LEU A 307 5.56 15.77 18.97
C LEU A 307 4.32 16.57 18.56
N ALA A 308 4.40 17.35 17.49
CA ALA A 308 3.25 18.09 16.97
C ALA A 308 2.10 17.16 16.53
N GLN A 309 2.42 16.05 15.86
CA GLN A 309 1.41 15.07 15.43
C GLN A 309 0.75 14.31 16.61
N GLU A 310 1.50 14.03 17.67
CA GLU A 310 0.94 13.40 18.89
C GLU A 310 -0.02 14.34 19.61
N GLY A 311 0.28 15.64 19.62
CA GLY A 311 -0.59 16.67 20.22
C GLY A 311 -1.90 16.89 19.48
N GLU A 312 -1.94 16.72 18.14
CA GLU A 312 -3.17 16.81 17.35
C GLU A 312 -4.04 15.57 17.53
N GLY A 313 -3.45 14.37 17.57
CA GLY A 313 -4.20 13.11 17.76
C GLY A 313 -4.89 12.96 19.12
N THR A 314 -4.52 13.76 20.10
CA THR A 314 -5.17 13.81 21.43
C THR A 314 -6.34 14.80 21.49
N ARG A 315 -6.43 15.77 20.58
CA ARG A 315 -7.53 16.77 20.55
C ARG A 315 -8.79 16.23 19.84
N ASP A 316 -8.65 15.32 18.87
CA ASP A 316 -9.78 14.75 18.13
C ASP A 316 -10.49 13.58 18.85
N LYS A 317 -10.04 13.21 20.05
CA LYS A 317 -10.63 12.14 20.88
C LYS A 317 -11.42 12.66 22.10
N LYS A 318 -11.60 13.97 22.20
CA LYS A 318 -12.52 14.59 23.15
C LYS A 318 -13.73 15.15 22.41
#